data_b5fe524b2122e2da5a4ea8ff2fd09e83
#
_entry.id   b5fe524b2122e2da5a4ea8ff2fd09e83
#
_cell.length_a   1.000
_cell.length_b   1.000
_cell.length_c   1.000
_cell.angle_alpha   90.00
_cell.angle_beta   90.00
_cell.angle_gamma   90.00
#
_symmetry.space_group_name_H-M   'P 1'
#
loop_
_entity.id
_entity.type
_entity.pdbx_description
1 polymer ?
#
loop_
_entity_poly.entity_id
_entity_poly.type
_entity_poly.pdbx_seq_one_letter_code
_entity_poly.pdbx_strand_id
1 'polypeptide(L)'
;MKSKIFGFITCIFLIGFSIIPVTGNIMDIKEIKKQTTSKSEIINYWTEQEKLFSSDGASGDYFGNSVSIDGNYAVVGAYDENNGTGAAYIFFRIGTNWIEQQKLTASDGEIGDNFGCSVSIFENLTIIGAKNDEGGIGSAYLFNRSGTKWIEERKLIASDGETGDYFGSSVSINKKLAIVGAVGDDSYKGSVYAYNYSITNVTETIKLEAPDGEIGDHFGCSLFFNGRFAIIGAYEDDGDKGSAYILEHCCYWKWREKINTTGGLPYFGWSVSIDGDHAIIGAPGKPDSGSTGSVYIFKREENNWFEHTHWIGSNNEEYLGMSVSIDGGYAVAGALGNDSNIGMVKTFIRNGTIWSEEQILTASDGESGDYFGNSVSINAGYIITGAIGDDENTGSAYIFMKIGVPDLSIEIIGGFGANIIITNNGENDTKEFDVKVHITGGIFKRVNKSYNFTINLLAGESKRVSTGIFFGLGEVYITATTDYKEKTVYALQLLVYTFIQ
;
A
#
# COMPACT_ATOMS: atom_id res chain seq x y z
N MET A 1 41.33 29.08 -47.54
CA MET A 1 40.96 29.02 -48.99
C MET A 1 39.72 28.23 -49.14
N LYS A 2 38.69 28.89 -49.67
CA LYS A 2 37.54 28.36 -50.51
C LYS A 2 36.76 27.21 -49.88
N SER A 3 35.55 27.37 -49.50
CA SER A 3 34.29 27.85 -50.12
C SER A 3 33.41 26.72 -50.68
N LYS A 4 32.13 26.80 -50.32
CA LYS A 4 30.90 26.56 -51.16
C LYS A 4 30.29 25.13 -51.01
N ILE A 5 29.00 24.87 -51.08
CA ILE A 5 27.74 25.67 -51.29
C ILE A 5 26.55 24.68 -51.14
N PHE A 6 25.45 25.13 -50.49
CA PHE A 6 24.02 24.94 -50.77
C PHE A 6 23.45 23.65 -51.37
N GLY A 7 22.32 23.23 -50.84
CA GLY A 7 21.31 22.39 -51.49
C GLY A 7 19.99 22.35 -50.71
N PHE A 8 19.10 23.34 -50.92
CA PHE A 8 17.68 23.33 -50.56
C PHE A 8 16.95 22.37 -51.49
N ILE A 9 16.09 21.51 -50.97
CA ILE A 9 15.01 20.90 -51.74
C ILE A 9 13.70 21.14 -51.00
N THR A 10 12.89 22.03 -51.57
CA THR A 10 11.53 22.33 -51.21
C THR A 10 10.64 21.32 -51.99
N CYS A 11 9.87 20.49 -51.31
CA CYS A 11 8.76 19.75 -51.91
C CYS A 11 7.47 20.41 -51.51
N ILE A 12 6.85 21.07 -52.48
CA ILE A 12 5.47 21.58 -52.44
C ILE A 12 4.55 20.44 -52.88
N PHE A 13 3.60 20.04 -52.05
CA PHE A 13 2.45 19.25 -52.46
C PHE A 13 1.23 20.14 -52.52
N LEU A 14 0.76 20.38 -53.76
CA LEU A 14 -0.53 20.94 -54.08
C LEU A 14 -1.59 19.82 -53.99
N ILE A 15 -2.57 19.98 -53.10
CA ILE A 15 -3.81 19.20 -53.16
C ILE A 15 -4.96 20.17 -53.44
N GLY A 16 -5.65 19.88 -54.55
CA GLY A 16 -6.69 20.71 -55.13
C GLY A 16 -7.95 20.78 -54.25
N PHE A 17 -8.51 21.98 -54.17
CA PHE A 17 -9.82 22.26 -53.60
C PHE A 17 -10.91 22.06 -54.67
N SER A 18 -11.88 21.20 -54.38
CA SER A 18 -13.18 21.22 -55.03
C SER A 18 -14.10 22.12 -54.22
N ILE A 19 -14.55 23.20 -54.84
CA ILE A 19 -15.50 24.15 -54.29
C ILE A 19 -16.92 23.63 -54.57
N ILE A 20 -17.68 23.37 -53.49
CA ILE A 20 -19.14 23.21 -53.56
C ILE A 20 -19.73 24.44 -52.84
N PRO A 21 -20.62 25.19 -53.49
CA PRO A 21 -21.26 26.34 -52.84
C PRO A 21 -22.46 25.85 -52.02
N VAL A 22 -22.40 26.05 -50.70
CA VAL A 22 -23.56 25.94 -49.82
C VAL A 22 -23.95 27.35 -49.38
N THR A 23 -25.09 27.80 -49.92
CA THR A 23 -25.79 28.99 -49.45
C THR A 23 -26.47 28.67 -48.11
N GLY A 24 -26.10 29.34 -47.04
CA GLY A 24 -26.75 29.24 -45.73
C GLY A 24 -26.25 30.30 -44.78
N ASN A 25 -27.11 31.24 -44.47
CA ASN A 25 -27.11 32.31 -43.48
C ASN A 25 -25.85 32.53 -42.62
N ILE A 26 -25.33 33.76 -42.75
CA ILE A 26 -24.35 34.36 -41.88
C ILE A 26 -25.00 34.51 -40.51
N MET A 27 -24.68 33.62 -39.57
CA MET A 27 -24.88 33.85 -38.14
C MET A 27 -23.67 34.59 -37.56
N ASP A 28 -23.99 35.58 -36.75
CA ASP A 28 -23.08 36.57 -36.17
C ASP A 28 -21.92 35.95 -35.40
N ILE A 29 -20.70 36.27 -35.80
CA ILE A 29 -19.43 35.74 -35.19
C ILE A 29 -19.24 36.16 -33.74
N LYS A 30 -20.16 36.91 -33.17
CA LYS A 30 -20.11 37.36 -31.76
C LYS A 30 -20.67 36.37 -30.74
N GLU A 31 -21.42 35.33 -31.14
CA GLU A 31 -21.95 34.34 -30.21
C GLU A 31 -21.12 33.02 -30.10
N ILE A 32 -20.13 32.82 -30.98
CA ILE A 32 -19.29 31.59 -30.97
C ILE A 32 -18.11 31.70 -29.94
N LYS A 33 -17.90 32.85 -29.31
CA LYS A 33 -16.86 33.03 -28.27
C LYS A 33 -17.30 32.74 -26.85
N LYS A 34 -18.48 32.16 -26.63
CA LYS A 34 -19.00 31.88 -25.28
C LYS A 34 -19.36 30.42 -25.01
N GLN A 35 -18.94 29.53 -25.88
CA GLN A 35 -19.05 28.08 -25.63
C GLN A 35 -17.78 27.42 -26.09
N THR A 36 -16.79 27.31 -25.24
CA THR A 36 -15.81 26.26 -25.08
C THR A 36 -14.71 26.71 -24.12
N THR A 37 -15.06 26.85 -22.87
CA THR A 37 -14.19 26.46 -21.78
C THR A 37 -15.04 25.68 -20.79
N SER A 38 -15.58 24.56 -21.18
CA SER A 38 -15.70 23.49 -20.24
C SER A 38 -14.25 23.15 -19.88
N LYS A 39 -13.74 23.66 -18.76
CA LYS A 39 -12.77 22.87 -18.01
C LYS A 39 -13.38 21.47 -18.00
N SER A 40 -12.78 20.53 -18.69
CA SER A 40 -12.95 19.13 -18.37
C SER A 40 -12.52 19.05 -16.91
N GLU A 41 -13.49 19.04 -16.00
CA GLU A 41 -13.22 18.56 -14.66
C GLU A 41 -12.61 17.21 -14.89
N ILE A 42 -11.34 17.05 -14.56
CA ILE A 42 -10.70 15.74 -14.54
C ILE A 42 -11.47 15.03 -13.44
N ILE A 43 -12.39 14.16 -13.86
CA ILE A 43 -13.21 13.37 -12.95
C ILE A 43 -12.24 12.33 -12.38
N ASN A 44 -11.67 12.62 -11.22
CA ASN A 44 -10.87 11.69 -10.46
C ASN A 44 -11.82 10.66 -9.85
N TYR A 45 -11.87 9.46 -10.37
CA TYR A 45 -12.66 8.37 -9.79
C TYR A 45 -11.91 7.05 -9.92
N TRP A 46 -12.25 6.12 -9.02
CA TRP A 46 -11.75 4.76 -9.04
C TRP A 46 -12.58 3.94 -10.02
N THR A 47 -11.95 3.18 -10.86
CA THR A 47 -12.61 2.24 -11.77
C THR A 47 -12.02 0.86 -11.58
N GLU A 48 -12.90 -0.15 -11.57
CA GLU A 48 -12.48 -1.54 -11.62
C GLU A 48 -11.72 -1.78 -12.92
N GLN A 49 -10.54 -2.34 -12.79
CA GLN A 49 -9.66 -2.62 -13.90
C GLN A 49 -9.66 -4.10 -14.24
N GLU A 50 -9.61 -4.95 -13.23
CA GLU A 50 -9.51 -6.39 -13.43
C GLU A 50 -9.98 -7.18 -12.18
N LYS A 51 -10.67 -8.30 -12.40
CA LYS A 51 -10.92 -9.35 -11.42
C LYS A 51 -9.78 -10.37 -11.51
N LEU A 52 -9.15 -10.67 -10.39
CA LEU A 52 -8.08 -11.66 -10.27
C LEU A 52 -8.64 -12.93 -9.61
N PHE A 53 -8.19 -14.05 -10.11
CA PHE A 53 -8.48 -15.38 -9.56
C PHE A 53 -7.22 -16.24 -9.64
N SER A 54 -7.13 -17.25 -8.79
CA SER A 54 -6.04 -18.22 -8.84
C SER A 54 -6.19 -19.16 -10.05
N SER A 55 -5.10 -19.49 -10.71
CA SER A 55 -5.10 -20.35 -11.91
C SER A 55 -5.56 -21.78 -11.64
N ASP A 56 -5.57 -22.20 -10.39
CA ASP A 56 -5.92 -23.55 -9.92
C ASP A 56 -6.97 -23.56 -8.79
N GLY A 57 -7.71 -22.45 -8.64
CA GLY A 57 -8.68 -22.25 -7.56
C GLY A 57 -9.78 -23.30 -7.50
N ALA A 58 -10.14 -23.66 -6.29
CA ALA A 58 -11.22 -24.57 -5.95
C ALA A 58 -12.12 -23.97 -4.87
N SER A 59 -13.35 -24.46 -4.79
CA SER A 59 -14.30 -24.03 -3.74
C SER A 59 -13.73 -24.29 -2.35
N GLY A 60 -13.73 -23.25 -1.52
CA GLY A 60 -13.18 -23.27 -0.17
C GLY A 60 -11.74 -22.84 -0.03
N ASP A 61 -11.06 -22.40 -1.10
CA ASP A 61 -9.67 -21.92 -1.03
C ASP A 61 -9.55 -20.53 -0.39
N TYR A 62 -10.63 -19.74 -0.41
CA TYR A 62 -10.69 -18.37 0.13
C TYR A 62 -9.61 -17.45 -0.45
N PHE A 63 -9.38 -17.50 -1.77
CA PHE A 63 -8.50 -16.56 -2.44
C PHE A 63 -8.99 -15.13 -2.23
N GLY A 64 -8.09 -14.20 -1.92
CA GLY A 64 -8.45 -12.83 -1.54
C GLY A 64 -8.61 -12.62 -0.02
N ASN A 65 -8.36 -13.66 0.81
CA ASN A 65 -8.39 -13.49 2.27
C ASN A 65 -7.43 -12.39 2.75
N SER A 66 -6.28 -12.34 2.18
CA SER A 66 -5.27 -11.29 2.44
C SER A 66 -4.70 -10.78 1.12
N VAL A 67 -4.53 -9.47 1.02
CA VAL A 67 -3.99 -8.82 -0.19
C VAL A 67 -2.96 -7.76 0.17
N SER A 68 -1.96 -7.61 -0.69
CA SER A 68 -1.00 -6.50 -0.60
C SER A 68 -0.53 -6.11 -2.00
N ILE A 69 -0.37 -4.81 -2.24
CA ILE A 69 0.06 -4.26 -3.53
C ILE A 69 1.23 -3.29 -3.32
N ASP A 70 2.27 -3.40 -4.16
CA ASP A 70 3.36 -2.43 -4.25
C ASP A 70 3.80 -2.24 -5.70
N GLY A 71 3.53 -1.06 -6.24
CA GLY A 71 3.85 -0.69 -7.62
C GLY A 71 3.18 -1.60 -8.66
N ASN A 72 3.99 -2.42 -9.34
CA ASN A 72 3.52 -3.33 -10.38
C ASN A 72 3.30 -4.77 -9.90
N TYR A 73 3.37 -5.02 -8.60
CA TYR A 73 3.20 -6.34 -8.02
C TYR A 73 2.06 -6.34 -7.01
N ALA A 74 1.32 -7.43 -7.01
CA ALA A 74 0.35 -7.73 -5.98
C ALA A 74 0.55 -9.16 -5.50
N VAL A 75 0.26 -9.41 -4.22
CA VAL A 75 0.22 -10.74 -3.63
C VAL A 75 -1.15 -10.95 -3.03
N VAL A 76 -1.72 -12.14 -3.27
CA VAL A 76 -3.05 -12.54 -2.81
C VAL A 76 -2.93 -13.89 -2.11
N GLY A 77 -3.40 -13.99 -0.88
CA GLY A 77 -3.43 -15.22 -0.11
C GLY A 77 -4.70 -16.04 -0.33
N ALA A 78 -4.57 -17.37 -0.25
CA ALA A 78 -5.62 -18.38 -0.27
C ALA A 78 -5.28 -19.42 0.81
N TYR A 79 -5.63 -19.11 2.06
CA TYR A 79 -5.11 -19.83 3.23
C TYR A 79 -5.64 -21.25 3.37
N ASP A 80 -6.78 -21.58 2.77
CA ASP A 80 -7.39 -22.91 2.87
C ASP A 80 -7.20 -23.76 1.61
N GLU A 81 -6.41 -23.25 0.66
CA GLU A 81 -6.01 -23.99 -0.54
C GLU A 81 -5.42 -25.35 -0.13
N ASN A 82 -5.84 -26.41 -0.84
CA ASN A 82 -5.39 -27.78 -0.59
C ASN A 82 -5.58 -28.25 0.87
N ASN A 83 -6.83 -28.07 1.40
CA ASN A 83 -7.22 -28.42 2.77
C ASN A 83 -6.41 -27.67 3.86
N GLY A 84 -6.21 -26.39 3.65
CA GLY A 84 -5.51 -25.54 4.63
C GLY A 84 -4.00 -25.61 4.60
N THR A 85 -3.37 -26.31 3.65
CA THR A 85 -1.93 -26.14 3.40
C THR A 85 -1.66 -24.69 3.06
N GLY A 86 -2.52 -24.11 2.22
CA GLY A 86 -2.51 -22.72 1.85
C GLY A 86 -1.53 -22.36 0.73
N ALA A 87 -1.83 -21.25 0.07
CA ALA A 87 -1.02 -20.69 -1.00
C ALA A 87 -1.07 -19.16 -1.00
N ALA A 88 -0.14 -18.56 -1.71
CA ALA A 88 -0.19 -17.16 -2.10
C ALA A 88 0.18 -17.00 -3.57
N TYR A 89 -0.43 -16.05 -4.24
CA TYR A 89 -0.28 -15.86 -5.67
C TYR A 89 0.27 -14.47 -5.96
N ILE A 90 1.33 -14.42 -6.74
CA ILE A 90 1.93 -13.17 -7.21
C ILE A 90 1.36 -12.79 -8.55
N PHE A 91 0.85 -11.58 -8.64
CA PHE A 91 0.42 -10.96 -9.89
C PHE A 91 1.40 -9.85 -10.28
N PHE A 92 1.63 -9.73 -11.57
CA PHE A 92 2.47 -8.69 -12.15
C PHE A 92 1.72 -7.90 -13.20
N ARG A 93 1.80 -6.59 -13.15
CA ARG A 93 1.13 -5.68 -14.09
C ARG A 93 1.96 -5.43 -15.34
N ILE A 94 1.34 -5.65 -16.50
CA ILE A 94 1.89 -5.31 -17.83
C ILE A 94 0.90 -4.37 -18.52
N GLY A 95 1.25 -3.08 -18.61
CA GLY A 95 0.30 -2.07 -19.08
C GLY A 95 -0.89 -1.94 -18.13
N THR A 96 -2.08 -2.25 -18.62
CA THR A 96 -3.31 -2.24 -17.81
C THR A 96 -3.71 -3.61 -17.26
N ASN A 97 -3.07 -4.68 -17.69
CA ASN A 97 -3.44 -6.05 -17.32
C ASN A 97 -2.56 -6.58 -16.17
N TRP A 98 -3.19 -7.33 -15.26
CA TRP A 98 -2.53 -8.05 -14.18
C TRP A 98 -2.49 -9.54 -14.52
N ILE A 99 -1.31 -10.14 -14.48
CA ILE A 99 -1.09 -11.52 -14.87
C ILE A 99 -0.52 -12.28 -13.69
N GLU A 100 -1.11 -13.44 -13.36
CA GLU A 100 -0.51 -14.35 -12.40
C GLU A 100 0.90 -14.74 -12.87
N GLN A 101 1.88 -14.42 -12.05
CA GLN A 101 3.28 -14.68 -12.35
C GLN A 101 3.75 -15.98 -11.69
N GLN A 102 3.32 -16.22 -10.45
CA GLN A 102 3.77 -17.37 -9.69
C GLN A 102 2.84 -17.68 -8.52
N LYS A 103 2.51 -18.96 -8.31
CA LYS A 103 2.00 -19.49 -7.06
C LYS A 103 3.16 -19.74 -6.10
N LEU A 104 3.03 -19.34 -4.84
CA LEU A 104 3.96 -19.54 -3.74
C LEU A 104 3.34 -20.49 -2.71
N THR A 105 4.12 -21.45 -2.24
CA THR A 105 3.79 -22.37 -1.16
C THR A 105 4.96 -22.44 -0.20
N ALA A 106 4.72 -22.80 1.05
CA ALA A 106 5.78 -23.10 2.00
C ALA A 106 6.56 -24.35 1.54
N SER A 107 7.89 -24.35 1.67
CA SER A 107 8.73 -25.47 1.26
C SER A 107 8.51 -26.73 2.11
N ASP A 108 7.96 -26.57 3.31
CA ASP A 108 7.64 -27.61 4.29
C ASP A 108 6.14 -27.64 4.65
N GLY A 109 5.28 -27.02 3.81
CA GLY A 109 3.85 -26.86 4.10
C GLY A 109 3.10 -28.18 4.29
N GLU A 110 2.33 -28.26 5.37
CA GLU A 110 1.45 -29.37 5.72
C GLU A 110 -0.02 -28.95 5.72
N ILE A 111 -0.91 -29.93 5.74
CA ILE A 111 -2.36 -29.70 5.81
C ILE A 111 -2.72 -28.97 7.11
N GLY A 112 -3.39 -27.84 6.98
CA GLY A 112 -3.87 -27.05 8.10
C GLY A 112 -2.94 -25.91 8.52
N ASP A 113 -1.78 -25.69 7.89
CA ASP A 113 -0.82 -24.63 8.24
C ASP A 113 -1.32 -23.22 7.95
N ASN A 114 -2.27 -23.12 7.01
CA ASN A 114 -2.86 -21.86 6.56
C ASN A 114 -1.83 -20.86 6.00
N PHE A 115 -0.88 -21.31 5.19
CA PHE A 115 0.00 -20.41 4.46
C PHE A 115 -0.80 -19.46 3.57
N GLY A 116 -0.49 -18.17 3.60
CA GLY A 116 -1.29 -17.15 2.89
C GLY A 116 -2.38 -16.50 3.76
N CYS A 117 -2.49 -16.84 5.05
CA CYS A 117 -3.44 -16.18 5.94
C CYS A 117 -3.17 -14.68 6.12
N SER A 118 -1.93 -14.26 5.97
CA SER A 118 -1.48 -12.87 5.94
C SER A 118 -0.38 -12.70 4.92
N VAL A 119 -0.37 -11.57 4.20
CA VAL A 119 0.63 -11.28 3.16
C VAL A 119 1.06 -9.82 3.20
N SER A 120 2.32 -9.55 2.86
CA SER A 120 2.82 -8.20 2.65
C SER A 120 3.91 -8.21 1.60
N ILE A 121 3.86 -7.26 0.66
CA ILE A 121 4.85 -7.10 -0.41
C ILE A 121 5.48 -5.71 -0.36
N PHE A 122 6.78 -5.65 -0.59
CA PHE A 122 7.54 -4.42 -0.72
C PHE A 122 8.69 -4.59 -1.71
N GLU A 123 8.68 -3.88 -2.82
CA GLU A 123 9.66 -3.97 -3.92
C GLU A 123 9.86 -5.43 -4.42
N ASN A 124 10.97 -6.06 -4.05
CA ASN A 124 11.34 -7.42 -4.46
C ASN A 124 11.17 -8.45 -3.33
N LEU A 125 10.53 -8.06 -2.25
CA LEU A 125 10.34 -8.89 -1.07
C LEU A 125 8.87 -9.13 -0.83
N THR A 126 8.51 -10.33 -0.44
CA THR A 126 7.19 -10.63 0.13
C THR A 126 7.35 -11.52 1.36
N ILE A 127 6.52 -11.27 2.36
CA ILE A 127 6.40 -12.11 3.55
C ILE A 127 4.98 -12.66 3.62
N ILE A 128 4.87 -13.93 3.97
CA ILE A 128 3.63 -14.68 3.99
C ILE A 128 3.53 -15.45 5.30
N GLY A 129 2.43 -15.27 6.02
CA GLY A 129 2.17 -15.97 7.27
C GLY A 129 1.51 -17.32 7.06
N ALA A 130 1.82 -18.26 7.97
CA ALA A 130 1.22 -19.59 8.14
C ALA A 130 0.96 -19.80 9.63
N LYS A 131 -0.13 -19.23 10.13
CA LYS A 131 -0.37 -19.09 11.57
C LYS A 131 -0.59 -20.41 12.32
N ASN A 132 -0.98 -21.46 11.60
CA ASN A 132 -1.23 -22.78 12.20
C ASN A 132 -0.08 -23.77 11.99
N ASP A 133 1.00 -23.38 11.33
CA ASP A 133 2.19 -24.22 11.15
C ASP A 133 2.68 -24.78 12.49
N GLU A 134 3.22 -26.01 12.48
CA GLU A 134 3.66 -26.73 13.69
C GLU A 134 2.57 -26.78 14.77
N GLY A 135 1.32 -26.99 14.38
CA GLY A 135 0.18 -27.11 15.31
C GLY A 135 -0.22 -25.80 15.99
N GLY A 136 -0.03 -24.67 15.33
CA GLY A 136 -0.41 -23.36 15.82
C GLY A 136 0.70 -22.61 16.59
N ILE A 137 1.95 -23.08 16.56
CA ILE A 137 3.11 -22.25 16.90
C ILE A 137 3.15 -21.10 15.90
N GLY A 138 3.02 -21.44 14.62
CA GLY A 138 2.97 -20.53 13.51
C GLY A 138 4.33 -20.17 12.94
N SER A 139 4.32 -19.76 11.68
CA SER A 139 5.52 -19.34 10.95
C SER A 139 5.23 -18.20 9.97
N ALA A 140 6.27 -17.55 9.51
CA ALA A 140 6.21 -16.65 8.38
C ALA A 140 7.35 -16.93 7.40
N TYR A 141 7.08 -16.82 6.12
CA TYR A 141 8.02 -17.17 5.07
C TYR A 141 8.40 -15.95 4.25
N LEU A 142 9.69 -15.74 4.11
CA LEU A 142 10.23 -14.62 3.35
C LEU A 142 10.66 -15.09 1.96
N PHE A 143 10.14 -14.42 0.94
CA PHE A 143 10.50 -14.65 -0.46
C PHE A 143 11.17 -13.41 -1.03
N ASN A 144 12.14 -13.63 -1.91
CA ASN A 144 12.85 -12.60 -2.64
C ASN A 144 12.77 -12.85 -4.15
N ARG A 145 12.50 -11.78 -4.89
CA ARG A 145 12.39 -11.86 -6.34
C ARG A 145 13.75 -11.79 -7.02
N SER A 146 14.05 -12.79 -7.84
CA SER A 146 15.21 -12.84 -8.73
C SER A 146 14.76 -12.96 -10.18
N GLY A 147 14.85 -11.87 -10.93
CA GLY A 147 14.26 -11.77 -12.26
C GLY A 147 12.73 -11.87 -12.21
N THR A 148 12.17 -12.91 -12.81
CA THR A 148 10.72 -13.20 -12.78
C THR A 148 10.31 -14.23 -11.74
N LYS A 149 11.26 -14.77 -10.97
CA LYS A 149 10.99 -15.81 -9.97
C LYS A 149 11.05 -15.25 -8.56
N TRP A 150 10.12 -15.70 -7.75
CA TRP A 150 10.10 -15.49 -6.31
C TRP A 150 10.63 -16.77 -5.64
N ILE A 151 11.65 -16.62 -4.83
CA ILE A 151 12.38 -17.72 -4.20
C ILE A 151 12.24 -17.59 -2.70
N GLU A 152 11.82 -18.66 -2.03
CA GLU A 152 11.83 -18.72 -0.58
C GLU A 152 13.26 -18.60 -0.05
N GLU A 153 13.48 -17.59 0.77
CA GLU A 153 14.79 -17.31 1.37
C GLU A 153 14.88 -17.87 2.78
N ARG A 154 13.79 -17.74 3.56
CA ARG A 154 13.76 -18.10 4.97
C ARG A 154 12.36 -18.38 5.49
N LYS A 155 12.27 -19.38 6.37
CA LYS A 155 11.20 -19.54 7.36
C LYS A 155 11.58 -18.77 8.61
N LEU A 156 10.68 -17.94 9.13
CA LEU A 156 10.79 -17.18 10.37
C LEU A 156 9.91 -17.83 11.42
N ILE A 157 10.45 -17.98 12.63
CA ILE A 157 9.76 -18.52 13.80
C ILE A 157 10.04 -17.61 14.99
N ALA A 158 9.13 -17.55 15.93
CA ALA A 158 9.37 -16.89 17.21
C ALA A 158 10.44 -17.65 18.01
N SER A 159 11.35 -16.94 18.66
CA SER A 159 12.42 -17.57 19.46
C SER A 159 11.91 -18.32 20.69
N ASP A 160 10.72 -17.97 21.16
CA ASP A 160 10.04 -18.54 22.34
C ASP A 160 8.65 -19.11 21.97
N GLY A 161 8.40 -19.40 20.68
CA GLY A 161 7.09 -19.83 20.19
C GLY A 161 6.56 -21.10 20.85
N GLU A 162 5.31 -21.06 21.26
CA GLU A 162 4.53 -22.16 21.84
C GLU A 162 3.26 -22.45 21.01
N THR A 163 2.70 -23.64 21.21
CA THR A 163 1.43 -24.00 20.53
C THR A 163 0.31 -23.06 20.96
N GLY A 164 -0.32 -22.44 19.98
CA GLY A 164 -1.42 -21.47 20.18
C GLY A 164 -0.99 -20.02 20.10
N ASP A 165 0.29 -19.74 19.83
CA ASP A 165 0.80 -18.36 19.68
C ASP A 165 0.40 -17.75 18.35
N TYR A 166 0.18 -18.59 17.34
CA TYR A 166 -0.24 -18.16 16.01
C TYR A 166 0.69 -17.13 15.37
N PHE A 167 2.01 -17.34 15.49
CA PHE A 167 3.00 -16.50 14.83
C PHE A 167 2.75 -16.49 13.30
N GLY A 168 2.76 -15.32 12.67
CA GLY A 168 2.37 -15.18 11.27
C GLY A 168 0.89 -14.84 11.07
N SER A 169 0.13 -14.63 12.15
CA SER A 169 -1.28 -14.16 12.05
C SER A 169 -1.39 -12.80 11.34
N SER A 170 -0.40 -11.95 11.48
CA SER A 170 -0.25 -10.70 10.73
C SER A 170 1.22 -10.47 10.36
N VAL A 171 1.46 -9.89 9.20
CA VAL A 171 2.83 -9.64 8.70
C VAL A 171 2.93 -8.28 8.01
N SER A 172 4.09 -7.64 8.15
CA SER A 172 4.42 -6.47 7.34
C SER A 172 5.91 -6.44 7.06
N ILE A 173 6.28 -6.08 5.82
CA ILE A 173 7.67 -6.00 5.39
C ILE A 173 7.97 -4.64 4.78
N ASN A 174 9.17 -4.14 5.07
CA ASN A 174 9.76 -3.00 4.40
C ASN A 174 11.23 -3.32 4.16
N LYS A 175 11.92 -2.54 3.37
CA LYS A 175 13.26 -2.76 2.78
C LYS A 175 14.27 -3.62 3.56
N LYS A 176 14.29 -3.57 4.89
CA LYS A 176 15.27 -4.30 5.73
C LYS A 176 14.67 -4.92 6.99
N LEU A 177 13.42 -4.70 7.24
CA LEU A 177 12.73 -5.17 8.44
C LEU A 177 11.43 -5.86 8.06
N ALA A 178 11.21 -7.00 8.67
CA ALA A 178 9.92 -7.66 8.73
C ALA A 178 9.41 -7.61 10.18
N ILE A 179 8.13 -7.38 10.35
CA ILE A 179 7.45 -7.54 11.64
C ILE A 179 6.34 -8.56 11.50
N VAL A 180 6.19 -9.40 12.49
CA VAL A 180 5.30 -10.55 12.50
C VAL A 180 4.54 -10.61 13.81
N GLY A 181 3.22 -10.68 13.75
CA GLY A 181 2.35 -10.83 14.90
C GLY A 181 2.17 -12.30 15.32
N ALA A 182 2.11 -12.51 16.62
CA ALA A 182 1.75 -13.75 17.29
C ALA A 182 0.58 -13.44 18.25
N VAL A 183 -0.62 -13.45 17.69
CA VAL A 183 -1.82 -12.91 18.38
C VAL A 183 -2.23 -13.73 19.60
N GLY A 184 -1.85 -15.02 19.65
CA GLY A 184 -2.16 -15.93 20.74
C GLY A 184 -1.12 -16.00 21.85
N ASP A 185 0.04 -15.40 21.66
CA ASP A 185 1.15 -15.43 22.61
C ASP A 185 0.69 -15.00 24.01
N ASP A 186 1.22 -15.68 25.05
CA ASP A 186 0.88 -15.45 26.45
C ASP A 186 -0.65 -15.43 26.72
N SER A 187 -1.38 -16.44 26.23
CA SER A 187 -2.82 -16.56 26.39
C SER A 187 -3.61 -15.39 25.74
N TYR A 188 -3.28 -15.07 24.50
CA TYR A 188 -3.87 -13.97 23.71
C TYR A 188 -3.59 -12.56 24.26
N LYS A 189 -2.56 -12.40 25.09
CA LYS A 189 -1.98 -11.07 25.34
C LYS A 189 -1.43 -10.52 24.02
N GLY A 190 -0.77 -11.39 23.29
CA GLY A 190 -0.21 -11.15 21.98
C GLY A 190 1.14 -10.45 21.98
N SER A 191 1.91 -10.72 20.93
CA SER A 191 3.24 -10.13 20.73
C SER A 191 3.53 -9.85 19.26
N VAL A 192 4.53 -9.01 19.00
CA VAL A 192 5.05 -8.72 17.67
C VAL A 192 6.57 -8.90 17.69
N TYR A 193 7.09 -9.64 16.72
CA TYR A 193 8.50 -9.92 16.56
C TYR A 193 9.07 -9.16 15.37
N ALA A 194 10.21 -8.52 15.56
CA ALA A 194 10.89 -7.80 14.50
C ALA A 194 12.16 -8.53 14.05
N TYR A 195 12.31 -8.68 12.73
CA TYR A 195 13.43 -9.37 12.09
C TYR A 195 14.20 -8.40 11.20
N ASN A 196 15.52 -8.35 11.43
CA ASN A 196 16.42 -7.70 10.47
C ASN A 196 16.69 -8.67 9.32
N TYR A 197 16.47 -8.18 8.11
CA TYR A 197 16.73 -8.94 6.89
C TYR A 197 17.95 -8.37 6.15
N SER A 198 18.89 -9.27 5.84
CA SER A 198 19.96 -9.04 4.85
C SER A 198 20.07 -10.29 3.97
N ILE A 199 20.62 -10.15 2.76
CA ILE A 199 20.80 -11.26 1.81
C ILE A 199 21.52 -12.47 2.42
N THR A 200 22.33 -12.26 3.45
CA THR A 200 23.14 -13.31 4.07
C THR A 200 22.63 -13.76 5.43
N ASN A 201 21.75 -13.00 6.07
CA ASN A 201 21.30 -13.32 7.43
C ASN A 201 19.94 -12.67 7.73
N VAL A 202 19.09 -13.45 8.41
CA VAL A 202 17.85 -12.96 9.02
C VAL A 202 17.93 -13.23 10.51
N THR A 203 17.75 -12.21 11.31
CA THR A 203 17.84 -12.34 12.78
C THR A 203 16.66 -11.65 13.44
N GLU A 204 16.03 -12.35 14.37
CA GLU A 204 15.12 -11.72 15.31
C GLU A 204 15.89 -10.68 16.11
N THR A 205 15.36 -9.47 16.16
CA THR A 205 16.02 -8.35 16.85
C THR A 205 15.37 -8.02 18.17
N ILE A 206 14.06 -8.24 18.28
CA ILE A 206 13.28 -7.93 19.47
C ILE A 206 11.89 -8.58 19.41
N LYS A 207 11.39 -9.00 20.57
CA LYS A 207 9.97 -9.22 20.87
C LYS A 207 9.39 -7.93 21.44
N LEU A 208 8.26 -7.48 20.91
CA LEU A 208 7.51 -6.30 21.32
C LEU A 208 6.21 -6.76 21.97
N GLU A 209 5.97 -6.33 23.20
CA GLU A 209 4.73 -6.56 23.94
C GLU A 209 4.09 -5.22 24.27
N ALA A 210 2.77 -5.13 24.32
CA ALA A 210 2.11 -3.90 24.74
C ALA A 210 2.52 -3.53 26.18
N PRO A 211 2.89 -2.26 26.45
CA PRO A 211 3.38 -1.86 27.79
C PRO A 211 2.39 -2.10 28.94
N ASP A 212 1.12 -2.12 28.62
CA ASP A 212 -0.02 -2.34 29.53
C ASP A 212 -0.85 -3.57 29.17
N GLY A 213 -0.28 -4.47 28.31
CA GLY A 213 -1.00 -5.62 27.77
C GLY A 213 -1.49 -6.59 28.84
N GLU A 214 -2.73 -7.03 28.71
CA GLU A 214 -3.40 -8.01 29.53
C GLU A 214 -3.78 -9.27 28.72
N ILE A 215 -4.15 -10.35 29.40
CA ILE A 215 -4.63 -11.57 28.76
C ILE A 215 -5.91 -11.26 27.96
N GLY A 216 -5.93 -11.65 26.69
CA GLY A 216 -7.07 -11.45 25.82
C GLY A 216 -7.07 -10.16 25.02
N ASP A 217 -6.05 -9.31 25.09
CA ASP A 217 -5.97 -8.04 24.37
C ASP A 217 -5.73 -8.21 22.86
N HIS A 218 -5.17 -9.35 22.46
CA HIS A 218 -4.86 -9.68 21.06
C HIS A 218 -3.88 -8.69 20.39
N PHE A 219 -2.87 -8.22 21.13
CA PHE A 219 -1.84 -7.35 20.55
C PHE A 219 -1.12 -8.06 19.40
N GLY A 220 -0.96 -7.36 18.26
CA GLY A 220 -0.42 -7.96 17.04
C GLY A 220 -1.46 -8.60 16.13
N CYS A 221 -2.77 -8.48 16.42
CA CYS A 221 -3.85 -8.97 15.54
C CYS A 221 -3.82 -8.32 14.14
N SER A 222 -3.39 -7.08 14.09
CA SER A 222 -3.14 -6.32 12.87
C SER A 222 -1.89 -5.46 13.05
N LEU A 223 -1.13 -5.28 11.99
CA LEU A 223 0.08 -4.45 12.03
C LEU A 223 0.45 -3.90 10.65
N PHE A 224 1.11 -2.76 10.66
CA PHE A 224 1.72 -2.19 9.46
C PHE A 224 2.99 -1.43 9.80
N PHE A 225 4.01 -1.52 8.93
CA PHE A 225 5.29 -0.86 9.08
C PHE A 225 5.70 -0.14 7.81
N ASN A 226 5.79 1.18 7.84
CA ASN A 226 6.16 1.99 6.67
C ASN A 226 7.68 2.25 6.52
N GLY A 227 8.52 1.61 7.38
CA GLY A 227 9.97 1.80 7.40
C GLY A 227 10.46 2.77 8.49
N ARG A 228 9.58 3.58 9.05
CA ARG A 228 9.85 4.46 10.19
C ARG A 228 8.90 4.22 11.35
N PHE A 229 7.61 4.15 11.09
CA PHE A 229 6.59 3.91 12.10
C PHE A 229 5.97 2.53 11.89
N ALA A 230 5.76 1.83 12.99
CA ALA A 230 4.86 0.70 13.06
C ALA A 230 3.60 1.09 13.81
N ILE A 231 2.46 0.61 13.33
CA ILE A 231 1.20 0.64 14.05
C ILE A 231 0.75 -0.80 14.30
N ILE A 232 0.30 -1.10 15.50
CA ILE A 232 -0.06 -2.44 15.95
C ILE A 232 -1.40 -2.37 16.65
N GLY A 233 -2.35 -3.20 16.25
CA GLY A 233 -3.67 -3.29 16.84
C GLY A 233 -3.74 -4.28 18.00
N ALA A 234 -4.67 -4.02 18.94
CA ALA A 234 -5.07 -4.87 20.05
C ALA A 234 -6.58 -4.67 20.27
N TYR A 235 -7.40 -5.39 19.51
CA TYR A 235 -8.82 -5.05 19.35
C TYR A 235 -9.70 -5.34 20.56
N GLU A 236 -9.28 -6.19 21.50
CA GLU A 236 -10.01 -6.48 22.76
C GLU A 236 -9.43 -5.76 23.98
N ASP A 237 -8.38 -4.97 23.82
CA ASP A 237 -7.77 -4.17 24.89
C ASP A 237 -8.82 -3.29 25.59
N ASP A 238 -8.64 -3.04 26.90
CA ASP A 238 -9.54 -2.25 27.74
C ASP A 238 -11.02 -2.78 27.72
N GLY A 239 -11.20 -4.10 27.67
CA GLY A 239 -12.52 -4.76 27.70
C GLY A 239 -13.32 -4.55 26.42
N ASP A 240 -12.76 -4.97 25.29
CA ASP A 240 -13.29 -4.92 23.93
C ASP A 240 -13.38 -3.51 23.32
N LYS A 241 -12.89 -2.47 23.95
CA LYS A 241 -12.83 -1.14 23.33
C LYS A 241 -11.80 -1.11 22.23
N GLY A 242 -10.69 -1.77 22.47
CA GLY A 242 -9.57 -1.88 21.57
C GLY A 242 -8.64 -0.67 21.59
N SER A 243 -7.41 -0.91 21.16
CA SER A 243 -6.36 0.11 21.06
C SER A 243 -5.47 -0.13 19.83
N ALA A 244 -4.76 0.90 19.43
CA ALA A 244 -3.66 0.81 18.51
C ALA A 244 -2.41 1.45 19.11
N TYR A 245 -1.26 0.84 18.88
CA TYR A 245 0.01 1.26 19.45
C TYR A 245 0.96 1.70 18.35
N ILE A 246 1.56 2.88 18.52
CA ILE A 246 2.52 3.42 17.56
C ILE A 246 3.93 3.34 18.12
N LEU A 247 4.82 2.77 17.33
CA LEU A 247 6.26 2.69 17.57
C LEU A 247 7.03 3.41 16.46
N GLU A 248 8.16 4.00 16.81
CA GLU A 248 9.10 4.53 15.83
C GLU A 248 10.38 3.71 15.83
N HIS A 249 10.84 3.36 14.64
CA HIS A 249 12.12 2.71 14.40
C HIS A 249 13.08 3.66 13.68
N CYS A 250 14.22 3.95 14.31
CA CYS A 250 15.33 4.69 13.67
C CYS A 250 16.66 3.93 13.76
N CYS A 251 17.02 3.39 14.87
CA CYS A 251 18.15 2.47 15.15
C CYS A 251 17.73 1.43 16.19
N TYR A 252 16.68 1.71 16.91
CA TYR A 252 16.01 0.87 17.90
C TYR A 252 14.53 1.23 17.91
N TRP A 253 13.69 0.31 18.42
CA TRP A 253 12.28 0.51 18.58
C TRP A 253 11.98 1.40 19.78
N LYS A 254 11.11 2.38 19.56
CA LYS A 254 10.68 3.30 20.59
C LYS A 254 9.17 3.40 20.60
N TRP A 255 8.57 3.07 21.73
CA TRP A 255 7.16 3.33 22.00
C TRP A 255 6.87 4.83 21.86
N ARG A 256 5.85 5.18 21.12
CA ARG A 256 5.42 6.56 20.93
C ARG A 256 4.12 6.82 21.64
N GLU A 257 3.07 6.09 21.33
CA GLU A 257 1.75 6.38 21.85
C GLU A 257 0.85 5.13 21.80
N LYS A 258 -0.04 4.98 22.81
CA LYS A 258 -1.23 4.17 22.76
C LYS A 258 -2.37 5.06 22.28
N ILE A 259 -3.02 4.70 21.19
CA ILE A 259 -4.15 5.42 20.61
C ILE A 259 -5.41 4.63 20.93
N ASN A 260 -6.43 5.31 21.43
CA ASN A 260 -7.77 4.78 21.66
C ASN A 260 -8.82 5.86 21.38
N THR A 261 -10.09 5.49 21.42
CA THR A 261 -11.20 6.43 21.28
C THR A 261 -11.97 6.58 22.58
N THR A 262 -12.46 7.79 22.84
CA THR A 262 -13.29 8.08 24.02
C THR A 262 -14.78 7.92 23.69
N GLY A 263 -15.26 6.74 23.37
CA GLY A 263 -16.69 6.49 23.09
C GLY A 263 -16.99 5.96 21.70
N GLY A 264 -15.98 5.40 21.00
CA GLY A 264 -16.14 4.73 19.71
C GLY A 264 -16.82 3.37 19.82
N LEU A 265 -17.02 2.74 18.65
CA LEU A 265 -17.46 1.36 18.57
C LEU A 265 -16.37 0.42 19.09
N PRO A 266 -16.72 -0.78 19.60
CA PRO A 266 -15.76 -1.75 20.06
C PRO A 266 -14.85 -2.25 18.93
N TYR A 267 -13.75 -2.88 19.32
CA TYR A 267 -12.74 -3.46 18.44
C TYR A 267 -11.94 -2.42 17.64
N PHE A 268 -11.68 -1.24 18.24
CA PHE A 268 -10.71 -0.31 17.69
C PHE A 268 -9.32 -0.96 17.61
N GLY A 269 -8.65 -0.85 16.46
CA GLY A 269 -7.38 -1.56 16.20
C GLY A 269 -7.54 -2.92 15.55
N TRP A 270 -8.76 -3.31 15.17
CA TRP A 270 -9.02 -4.53 14.40
C TRP A 270 -8.19 -4.57 13.10
N SER A 271 -8.13 -3.46 12.41
CA SER A 271 -7.30 -3.25 11.23
C SER A 271 -6.56 -1.91 11.34
N VAL A 272 -5.31 -1.85 10.89
CA VAL A 272 -4.47 -0.65 11.01
C VAL A 272 -3.59 -0.47 9.78
N SER A 273 -3.33 0.80 9.43
CA SER A 273 -2.34 1.17 8.42
C SER A 273 -1.78 2.56 8.72
N ILE A 274 -0.53 2.83 8.31
CA ILE A 274 0.14 4.10 8.58
C ILE A 274 0.99 4.53 7.39
N ASP A 275 0.84 5.80 6.99
CA ASP A 275 1.71 6.41 6.00
C ASP A 275 2.08 7.85 6.41
N GLY A 276 3.39 8.15 6.39
CA GLY A 276 3.93 9.45 6.76
C GLY A 276 3.48 9.90 8.16
N ASP A 277 2.66 10.96 8.19
CA ASP A 277 2.11 11.57 9.41
C ASP A 277 0.63 11.22 9.63
N HIS A 278 0.10 10.22 8.93
CA HIS A 278 -1.29 9.78 9.05
C HIS A 278 -1.39 8.29 9.32
N ALA A 279 -2.31 7.92 10.18
CA ALA A 279 -2.68 6.54 10.45
C ALA A 279 -4.18 6.37 10.26
N ILE A 280 -4.60 5.21 9.74
CA ILE A 280 -6.00 4.81 9.66
C ILE A 280 -6.23 3.58 10.51
N ILE A 281 -7.30 3.58 11.28
CA ILE A 281 -7.65 2.50 12.21
C ILE A 281 -9.12 2.12 12.02
N GLY A 282 -9.37 0.84 11.87
CA GLY A 282 -10.70 0.27 11.80
C GLY A 282 -11.23 -0.16 13.18
N ALA A 283 -12.54 0.00 13.37
CA ALA A 283 -13.30 -0.46 14.51
C ALA A 283 -14.64 -1.02 14.02
N PRO A 284 -14.68 -2.24 13.47
CA PRO A 284 -15.87 -2.79 12.83
C PRO A 284 -16.99 -3.10 13.83
N GLY A 285 -16.67 -3.13 15.13
CA GLY A 285 -17.58 -3.60 16.16
C GLY A 285 -17.61 -5.11 16.26
N LYS A 286 -18.33 -5.64 17.25
CA LYS A 286 -18.42 -7.09 17.46
C LYS A 286 -19.18 -7.76 16.33
N PRO A 287 -18.67 -8.90 15.81
CA PRO A 287 -19.45 -9.74 14.91
C PRO A 287 -20.82 -10.07 15.51
N ASP A 288 -21.83 -10.22 14.66
CA ASP A 288 -23.22 -10.55 15.05
C ASP A 288 -23.90 -9.57 16.01
N SER A 289 -23.30 -8.41 16.27
CA SER A 289 -23.87 -7.37 17.13
C SER A 289 -24.78 -6.37 16.39
N GLY A 290 -24.87 -6.49 15.07
CA GLY A 290 -25.54 -5.49 14.23
C GLY A 290 -24.76 -4.17 14.16
N SER A 291 -23.45 -4.21 14.29
CA SER A 291 -22.59 -3.02 14.30
C SER A 291 -22.53 -2.34 12.94
N THR A 292 -22.58 -1.02 12.95
CA THR A 292 -22.33 -0.22 11.73
C THR A 292 -20.85 -0.18 11.35
N GLY A 293 -19.94 -0.38 12.32
CA GLY A 293 -18.51 -0.18 12.15
C GLY A 293 -18.10 1.29 12.03
N SER A 294 -16.82 1.54 12.17
CA SER A 294 -16.25 2.87 12.02
C SER A 294 -14.78 2.82 11.61
N VAL A 295 -14.32 3.93 11.05
CA VAL A 295 -12.93 4.12 10.66
C VAL A 295 -12.44 5.49 11.11
N TYR A 296 -11.23 5.54 11.62
CA TYR A 296 -10.63 6.74 12.22
C TYR A 296 -9.34 7.08 11.49
N ILE A 297 -9.12 8.36 11.24
CA ILE A 297 -7.83 8.88 10.79
C ILE A 297 -7.21 9.71 11.91
N PHE A 298 -5.98 9.34 12.27
CA PHE A 298 -5.13 10.08 13.18
C PHE A 298 -4.04 10.80 12.40
N LYS A 299 -3.66 11.96 12.89
CA LYS A 299 -2.58 12.78 12.35
C LYS A 299 -1.53 13.04 13.41
N ARG A 300 -0.28 12.90 13.02
CA ARG A 300 0.85 13.25 13.88
C ARG A 300 1.11 14.76 13.83
N GLU A 301 1.17 15.37 15.00
CA GLU A 301 1.62 16.75 15.19
C GLU A 301 2.79 16.74 16.19
N GLU A 302 3.96 17.14 15.72
CA GLU A 302 5.24 16.98 16.42
C GLU A 302 5.55 15.51 16.78
N ASN A 303 5.31 15.10 18.02
CA ASN A 303 5.57 13.74 18.50
C ASN A 303 4.29 12.99 18.94
N ASN A 304 3.14 13.61 18.91
CA ASN A 304 1.87 13.06 19.38
C ASN A 304 0.91 12.82 18.21
N TRP A 305 0.03 11.86 18.40
CA TRP A 305 -0.99 11.51 17.41
C TRP A 305 -2.36 11.93 17.92
N PHE A 306 -3.11 12.65 17.09
CA PHE A 306 -4.43 13.17 17.42
C PHE A 306 -5.46 12.64 16.43
N GLU A 307 -6.64 12.30 16.93
CA GLU A 307 -7.76 12.00 16.06
C GLU A 307 -8.04 13.23 15.17
N HIS A 308 -7.97 13.01 13.87
CA HIS A 308 -8.19 14.06 12.89
C HIS A 308 -9.64 14.06 12.40
N THR A 309 -10.17 12.89 12.10
CA THR A 309 -11.55 12.67 11.65
C THR A 309 -11.91 11.20 11.75
N HIS A 310 -13.20 10.90 11.71
CA HIS A 310 -13.72 9.53 11.63
C HIS A 310 -15.00 9.46 10.80
N TRP A 311 -15.35 8.27 10.36
CA TRP A 311 -16.61 7.94 9.71
C TRP A 311 -17.22 6.73 10.38
N ILE A 312 -18.55 6.73 10.46
CA ILE A 312 -19.36 5.63 10.99
C ILE A 312 -20.13 5.04 9.82
N GLY A 313 -20.27 3.73 9.78
CA GLY A 313 -21.09 3.04 8.79
C GLY A 313 -22.54 3.54 8.81
N SER A 314 -23.16 3.54 7.66
CA SER A 314 -24.50 4.11 7.48
C SER A 314 -25.63 3.17 7.87
N ASN A 315 -25.37 1.85 7.82
CA ASN A 315 -26.35 0.79 8.04
C ASN A 315 -25.89 -0.16 9.14
N ASN A 316 -26.86 -0.76 9.84
CA ASN A 316 -26.58 -1.88 10.74
C ASN A 316 -25.94 -3.03 9.94
N GLU A 317 -25.03 -3.76 10.59
CA GLU A 317 -24.29 -4.87 9.98
C GLU A 317 -23.38 -4.47 8.81
N GLU A 318 -23.06 -3.17 8.65
CA GLU A 318 -22.12 -2.71 7.62
C GLU A 318 -20.68 -3.13 7.94
N TYR A 319 -20.31 -3.17 9.22
CA TYR A 319 -18.96 -3.53 9.72
C TYR A 319 -17.84 -2.72 9.06
N LEU A 320 -18.07 -1.43 8.84
CA LEU A 320 -17.05 -0.53 8.27
C LEU A 320 -15.76 -0.56 9.10
N GLY A 321 -14.61 -0.74 8.47
CA GLY A 321 -13.32 -0.83 9.13
C GLY A 321 -12.82 -2.25 9.38
N MET A 322 -13.44 -3.26 8.75
CA MET A 322 -12.92 -4.65 8.75
C MET A 322 -11.49 -4.72 8.21
N SER A 323 -11.22 -3.96 7.19
CA SER A 323 -9.89 -3.80 6.60
C SER A 323 -9.65 -2.34 6.27
N VAL A 324 -8.42 -1.85 6.43
CA VAL A 324 -8.04 -0.46 6.11
C VAL A 324 -6.66 -0.39 5.48
N SER A 325 -6.46 0.60 4.62
CA SER A 325 -5.14 0.91 4.07
C SER A 325 -5.04 2.39 3.71
N ILE A 326 -3.85 2.98 3.85
CA ILE A 326 -3.58 4.39 3.54
C ILE A 326 -2.29 4.53 2.76
N ASP A 327 -2.32 5.37 1.70
CA ASP A 327 -1.15 5.75 0.91
C ASP A 327 -1.27 7.20 0.46
N GLY A 328 -0.37 8.06 0.90
CA GLY A 328 -0.33 9.48 0.55
C GLY A 328 -1.59 10.24 0.98
N GLY A 329 -2.32 10.73 0.00
CA GLY A 329 -3.58 11.46 0.19
C GLY A 329 -4.84 10.62 0.03
N TYR A 330 -4.72 9.30 0.01
CA TYR A 330 -5.83 8.36 -0.18
C TYR A 330 -5.87 7.34 0.95
N ALA A 331 -7.08 6.95 1.33
CA ALA A 331 -7.31 5.87 2.27
C ALA A 331 -8.52 5.05 1.83
N VAL A 332 -8.55 3.79 2.25
CA VAL A 332 -9.63 2.85 1.91
C VAL A 332 -10.04 2.06 3.14
N ALA A 333 -11.31 1.71 3.20
CA ALA A 333 -11.87 0.88 4.26
C ALA A 333 -12.91 -0.10 3.72
N GLY A 334 -12.75 -1.36 4.05
CA GLY A 334 -13.70 -2.41 3.72
C GLY A 334 -14.88 -2.45 4.70
N ALA A 335 -16.04 -2.85 4.20
CA ALA A 335 -17.29 -2.98 4.92
C ALA A 335 -18.05 -4.22 4.40
N LEU A 336 -18.05 -5.30 5.17
CA LEU A 336 -18.46 -6.64 4.68
C LEU A 336 -19.96 -6.88 4.65
N GLY A 337 -20.71 -6.31 5.59
CA GLY A 337 -22.10 -6.67 5.84
C GLY A 337 -23.13 -5.94 4.98
N ASN A 338 -22.70 -5.08 4.06
CA ASN A 338 -23.62 -4.35 3.20
C ASN A 338 -24.39 -5.31 2.26
N ASP A 339 -25.68 -5.04 2.03
CA ASP A 339 -26.54 -5.74 1.07
C ASP A 339 -26.44 -7.29 1.12
N SER A 340 -26.67 -7.87 2.29
CA SER A 340 -26.59 -9.32 2.49
C SER A 340 -25.19 -9.89 2.28
N ASN A 341 -24.17 -9.17 2.75
CA ASN A 341 -22.76 -9.54 2.68
C ASN A 341 -22.17 -9.56 1.25
N ILE A 342 -22.71 -8.79 0.32
CA ILE A 342 -22.02 -8.50 -0.94
C ILE A 342 -20.68 -7.80 -0.63
N GLY A 343 -20.73 -6.85 0.30
CA GLY A 343 -19.59 -6.06 0.73
C GLY A 343 -19.32 -4.82 -0.14
N MET A 344 -18.52 -3.93 0.38
CA MET A 344 -18.08 -2.71 -0.32
C MET A 344 -16.76 -2.19 0.23
N VAL A 345 -16.13 -1.30 -0.51
CA VAL A 345 -14.95 -0.52 -0.06
C VAL A 345 -15.26 0.96 -0.17
N LYS A 346 -15.11 1.70 0.92
CA LYS A 346 -15.17 3.17 0.92
C LYS A 346 -13.79 3.75 0.67
N THR A 347 -13.71 4.72 -0.22
CA THR A 347 -12.47 5.46 -0.49
C THR A 347 -12.56 6.86 0.10
N PHE A 348 -11.44 7.34 0.60
CA PHE A 348 -11.30 8.67 1.21
C PHE A 348 -10.16 9.42 0.54
N ILE A 349 -10.35 10.72 0.34
CA ILE A 349 -9.35 11.61 -0.25
C ILE A 349 -9.04 12.76 0.68
N ARG A 350 -7.75 13.14 0.74
CA ARG A 350 -7.28 14.29 1.47
C ARG A 350 -7.03 15.48 0.55
N ASN A 351 -7.75 16.56 0.78
CA ASN A 351 -7.55 17.84 0.10
C ASN A 351 -6.97 18.85 1.10
N GLY A 352 -5.66 19.09 1.00
CA GLY A 352 -4.93 19.89 1.99
C GLY A 352 -4.90 19.20 3.36
N THR A 353 -5.62 19.76 4.34
CA THR A 353 -5.75 19.18 5.68
C THR A 353 -7.07 18.44 5.90
N ILE A 354 -8.00 18.44 4.96
CA ILE A 354 -9.34 17.89 5.12
C ILE A 354 -9.45 16.55 4.41
N TRP A 355 -9.89 15.53 5.12
CA TRP A 355 -10.28 14.24 4.57
C TRP A 355 -11.79 14.21 4.29
N SER A 356 -12.20 13.61 3.20
CA SER A 356 -13.60 13.41 2.81
C SER A 356 -13.78 12.04 2.18
N GLU A 357 -14.95 11.42 2.38
CA GLU A 357 -15.35 10.26 1.61
C GLU A 357 -15.44 10.65 0.14
N GLU A 358 -14.92 9.81 -0.74
CA GLU A 358 -14.81 10.10 -2.16
C GLU A 358 -15.74 9.23 -2.99
N GLN A 359 -15.67 7.90 -2.82
CA GLN A 359 -16.42 6.94 -3.62
C GLN A 359 -16.65 5.65 -2.85
N ILE A 360 -17.74 4.96 -3.17
CA ILE A 360 -17.99 3.58 -2.74
C ILE A 360 -17.68 2.67 -3.93
N LEU A 361 -16.86 1.64 -3.69
CA LEU A 361 -16.52 0.61 -4.67
C LEU A 361 -17.26 -0.68 -4.34
N THR A 362 -17.74 -1.35 -5.37
CA THR A 362 -18.35 -2.68 -5.31
C THR A 362 -17.78 -3.52 -6.44
N ALA A 363 -17.82 -4.84 -6.30
CA ALA A 363 -17.50 -5.74 -7.39
C ALA A 363 -18.52 -5.57 -8.53
N SER A 364 -18.05 -5.61 -9.77
CA SER A 364 -18.94 -5.47 -10.95
C SER A 364 -19.92 -6.64 -11.12
N ASP A 365 -19.59 -7.77 -10.55
CA ASP A 365 -20.35 -9.03 -10.55
C ASP A 365 -20.76 -9.49 -9.15
N GLY A 366 -20.70 -8.60 -8.15
CA GLY A 366 -20.92 -8.95 -6.73
C GLY A 366 -22.27 -9.59 -6.44
N GLU A 367 -22.22 -10.70 -5.72
CA GLU A 367 -23.37 -11.47 -5.27
C GLU A 367 -23.45 -11.54 -3.73
N SER A 368 -24.57 -12.00 -3.21
CA SER A 368 -24.77 -12.14 -1.76
C SER A 368 -23.81 -13.18 -1.17
N GLY A 369 -23.04 -12.79 -0.17
CA GLY A 369 -22.07 -13.65 0.50
C GLY A 369 -20.65 -13.57 -0.04
N ASP A 370 -20.35 -12.67 -0.99
CA ASP A 370 -19.01 -12.52 -1.57
C ASP A 370 -18.00 -11.87 -0.62
N TYR A 371 -18.51 -11.07 0.33
CA TYR A 371 -17.66 -10.36 1.30
C TYR A 371 -16.59 -9.48 0.65
N PHE A 372 -16.95 -8.75 -0.42
CA PHE A 372 -16.05 -7.79 -1.05
C PHE A 372 -15.59 -6.73 -0.03
N GLY A 373 -14.31 -6.45 0.02
CA GLY A 373 -13.73 -5.58 1.05
C GLY A 373 -13.22 -6.32 2.30
N ASN A 374 -13.19 -7.67 2.29
CA ASN A 374 -12.61 -8.46 3.38
C ASN A 374 -11.15 -8.06 3.67
N SER A 375 -10.40 -7.83 2.65
CA SER A 375 -9.03 -7.32 2.72
C SER A 375 -8.85 -6.19 1.72
N VAL A 376 -8.06 -5.17 2.07
CA VAL A 376 -7.77 -4.05 1.16
C VAL A 376 -6.31 -3.64 1.26
N SER A 377 -5.74 -3.20 0.15
CA SER A 377 -4.44 -2.56 0.11
C SER A 377 -4.44 -1.47 -0.96
N ILE A 378 -3.84 -0.32 -0.67
CA ILE A 378 -3.72 0.80 -1.61
C ILE A 378 -2.24 1.16 -1.76
N ASN A 379 -1.79 1.35 -2.99
CA ASN A 379 -0.47 1.88 -3.32
C ASN A 379 -0.48 2.56 -4.68
N ALA A 380 0.10 3.75 -4.76
CA ALA A 380 0.40 4.47 -6.01
C ALA A 380 -0.78 4.57 -7.00
N GLY A 381 -2.00 4.83 -6.48
CA GLY A 381 -3.19 4.99 -7.32
C GLY A 381 -3.85 3.67 -7.75
N TYR A 382 -3.47 2.55 -7.15
CA TYR A 382 -4.13 1.25 -7.27
C TYR A 382 -4.68 0.79 -5.94
N ILE A 383 -5.86 0.19 -5.95
CA ILE A 383 -6.45 -0.53 -4.83
C ILE A 383 -6.58 -1.98 -5.25
N ILE A 384 -6.20 -2.90 -4.36
CA ILE A 384 -6.59 -4.29 -4.44
C ILE A 384 -7.51 -4.62 -3.26
N THR A 385 -8.54 -5.39 -3.52
CA THR A 385 -9.50 -5.83 -2.49
C THR A 385 -9.93 -7.26 -2.72
N GLY A 386 -10.08 -8.02 -1.66
CA GLY A 386 -10.53 -9.40 -1.70
C GLY A 386 -12.05 -9.52 -1.53
N ALA A 387 -12.61 -10.60 -2.10
CA ALA A 387 -13.97 -11.09 -1.96
C ALA A 387 -13.92 -12.60 -1.73
N ILE A 388 -13.81 -13.00 -0.47
CA ILE A 388 -13.47 -14.39 -0.09
C ILE A 388 -14.59 -15.39 -0.33
N GLY A 389 -15.83 -14.92 -0.38
CA GLY A 389 -17.01 -15.76 -0.61
C GLY A 389 -17.38 -15.95 -2.08
N ASP A 390 -16.75 -15.20 -2.97
CA ASP A 390 -17.04 -15.23 -4.40
C ASP A 390 -16.84 -16.64 -4.98
N ASP A 391 -17.69 -17.03 -5.96
CA ASP A 391 -17.67 -18.33 -6.62
C ASP A 391 -17.61 -19.53 -5.63
N GLU A 392 -18.59 -19.63 -4.72
CA GLU A 392 -18.69 -20.70 -3.72
C GLU A 392 -17.47 -20.80 -2.78
N ASN A 393 -16.95 -19.64 -2.32
CA ASN A 393 -15.75 -19.50 -1.48
C ASN A 393 -14.44 -19.92 -2.19
N THR A 394 -14.40 -20.02 -3.51
CA THR A 394 -13.14 -20.05 -4.26
C THR A 394 -12.38 -18.75 -4.00
N GLY A 395 -13.13 -17.66 -3.98
CA GLY A 395 -12.66 -16.32 -3.70
C GLY A 395 -12.06 -15.60 -4.92
N SER A 396 -12.10 -14.29 -4.86
CA SER A 396 -11.52 -13.40 -5.89
C SER A 396 -10.85 -12.18 -5.27
N ALA A 397 -10.05 -11.51 -6.08
CA ALA A 397 -9.54 -10.18 -5.74
C ALA A 397 -9.79 -9.23 -6.92
N TYR A 398 -10.02 -7.96 -6.62
CA TYR A 398 -10.34 -6.96 -7.63
C TYR A 398 -9.34 -5.82 -7.57
N ILE A 399 -8.89 -5.40 -8.73
CA ILE A 399 -8.02 -4.23 -8.89
C ILE A 399 -8.84 -3.04 -9.35
N PHE A 400 -8.69 -1.93 -8.63
CA PHE A 400 -9.20 -0.62 -9.04
C PHE A 400 -8.03 0.31 -9.31
N MET A 401 -8.18 1.15 -10.33
CA MET A 401 -7.21 2.18 -10.69
C MET A 401 -7.86 3.56 -10.56
N LYS A 402 -7.10 4.51 -10.03
CA LYS A 402 -7.49 5.91 -9.99
C LYS A 402 -7.32 6.55 -11.37
N ILE A 403 -8.41 6.89 -12.02
CA ILE A 403 -8.38 7.64 -13.28
C ILE A 403 -8.06 9.11 -12.98
N GLY A 404 -7.12 9.67 -13.73
CA GLY A 404 -6.72 11.08 -13.60
C GLY A 404 -5.54 11.35 -12.66
N VAL A 405 -5.03 10.33 -11.95
CA VAL A 405 -3.78 10.42 -11.17
C VAL A 405 -2.61 9.91 -12.02
N PRO A 406 -1.49 10.64 -12.09
CA PRO A 406 -0.29 10.13 -12.76
C PRO A 406 0.32 8.99 -11.93
N ASP A 407 0.64 7.88 -12.57
CA ASP A 407 1.43 6.80 -11.95
C ASP A 407 2.91 7.19 -12.00
N LEU A 408 3.43 7.68 -10.89
CA LEU A 408 4.82 8.12 -10.81
C LEU A 408 5.72 7.06 -10.18
N SER A 409 6.84 6.77 -10.82
CA SER A 409 7.96 6.06 -10.20
C SER A 409 9.11 7.00 -9.91
N ILE A 410 9.82 6.76 -8.79
CA ILE A 410 10.99 7.53 -8.38
C ILE A 410 12.20 6.60 -8.31
N GLU A 411 13.25 6.94 -9.05
CA GLU A 411 14.55 6.29 -8.96
C GLU A 411 15.59 7.29 -8.46
N ILE A 412 16.41 6.90 -7.48
CA ILE A 412 17.46 7.74 -6.93
C ILE A 412 18.81 7.14 -7.28
N ILE A 413 19.63 7.88 -8.00
CA ILE A 413 20.93 7.45 -8.49
C ILE A 413 22.03 8.32 -7.85
N GLY A 414 23.07 7.67 -7.34
CA GLY A 414 24.25 8.34 -6.80
C GLY A 414 25.12 9.01 -7.87
N GLY A 415 26.22 9.57 -7.43
CA GLY A 415 27.21 10.23 -8.29
C GLY A 415 27.75 11.52 -7.64
N PHE A 416 27.97 12.54 -8.44
CA PHE A 416 28.25 13.87 -7.91
C PHE A 416 26.93 14.54 -7.47
N GLY A 417 26.55 14.30 -6.19
CA GLY A 417 25.24 14.64 -5.66
C GLY A 417 24.25 13.48 -5.79
N ALA A 418 22.96 13.77 -5.59
CA ALA A 418 21.86 12.85 -5.84
C ALA A 418 21.15 13.23 -7.14
N ASN A 419 20.90 12.24 -7.97
CA ASN A 419 20.11 12.37 -9.18
C ASN A 419 18.82 11.58 -9.00
N ILE A 420 17.70 12.24 -9.16
CA ILE A 420 16.39 11.66 -9.02
C ILE A 420 15.76 11.61 -10.41
N ILE A 421 15.35 10.43 -10.85
CA ILE A 421 14.58 10.23 -12.07
C ILE A 421 13.14 9.98 -11.65
N ILE A 422 12.23 10.79 -12.16
CA ILE A 422 10.79 10.64 -11.94
C ILE A 422 10.18 10.28 -13.30
N THR A 423 9.47 9.16 -13.34
CA THR A 423 8.81 8.67 -14.54
C THR A 423 7.30 8.62 -14.28
N ASN A 424 6.53 9.15 -15.23
CA ASN A 424 5.10 8.97 -15.27
C ASN A 424 4.79 7.71 -16.08
N ASN A 425 4.46 6.62 -15.39
CA ASN A 425 4.07 5.34 -16.03
C ASN A 425 2.58 5.30 -16.37
N GLY A 426 1.80 6.29 -15.91
CA GLY A 426 0.37 6.39 -16.14
C GLY A 426 0.03 6.87 -17.55
N GLU A 427 -1.24 6.75 -17.90
CA GLU A 427 -1.78 7.17 -19.19
C GLU A 427 -2.13 8.67 -19.26
N ASN A 428 -2.09 9.37 -18.12
CA ASN A 428 -2.45 10.78 -18.01
C ASN A 428 -1.22 11.65 -17.77
N ASP A 429 -1.23 12.85 -18.37
CA ASP A 429 -0.21 13.86 -18.10
C ASP A 429 -0.33 14.38 -16.67
N THR A 430 0.81 14.70 -16.04
CA THR A 430 0.79 15.38 -14.75
C THR A 430 0.48 16.86 -14.92
N LYS A 431 -0.18 17.47 -13.92
CA LYS A 431 -0.05 18.91 -13.71
C LYS A 431 1.37 19.21 -13.20
N GLU A 432 1.71 20.50 -13.10
CA GLU A 432 2.91 20.89 -12.37
C GLU A 432 2.80 20.44 -10.92
N PHE A 433 3.85 19.78 -10.42
CA PHE A 433 3.95 19.32 -9.05
C PHE A 433 5.36 19.53 -8.50
N ASP A 434 5.46 19.63 -7.18
CA ASP A 434 6.73 19.82 -6.51
C ASP A 434 7.43 18.49 -6.22
N VAL A 435 8.74 18.46 -6.52
CA VAL A 435 9.66 17.40 -6.10
C VAL A 435 10.52 17.94 -4.99
N LYS A 436 10.35 17.44 -3.79
CA LYS A 436 11.16 17.80 -2.62
C LYS A 436 12.21 16.74 -2.39
N VAL A 437 13.47 17.13 -2.33
CA VAL A 437 14.59 16.23 -2.04
C VAL A 437 15.24 16.64 -0.74
N HIS A 438 15.22 15.76 0.24
CA HIS A 438 15.78 15.97 1.56
C HIS A 438 16.94 15.02 1.80
N ILE A 439 18.09 15.55 2.20
CA ILE A 439 19.31 14.77 2.46
C ILE A 439 19.75 15.02 3.90
N THR A 440 19.75 13.98 4.71
CA THR A 440 20.14 14.05 6.12
C THR A 440 21.17 12.98 6.46
N GLY A 441 21.99 13.22 7.49
CA GLY A 441 22.96 12.23 8.00
C GLY A 441 24.38 12.75 8.04
N GLY A 442 25.32 11.90 7.63
CA GLY A 442 26.75 12.16 7.69
C GLY A 442 27.33 12.09 9.11
N ILE A 443 28.66 12.17 9.23
CA ILE A 443 29.33 12.16 10.52
C ILE A 443 28.85 13.34 11.38
N PHE A 444 28.38 13.04 12.58
CA PHE A 444 27.78 13.97 13.54
C PHE A 444 26.47 14.62 13.04
N LYS A 445 25.73 13.98 12.11
CA LYS A 445 24.49 14.49 11.54
C LYS A 445 24.63 15.91 10.93
N ARG A 446 25.77 16.21 10.34
CA ARG A 446 26.07 17.55 9.78
C ARG A 446 25.52 17.80 8.37
N VAL A 447 25.04 16.76 7.70
CA VAL A 447 24.38 16.91 6.40
C VAL A 447 22.88 17.10 6.65
N ASN A 448 22.38 18.26 6.27
CA ASN A 448 20.95 18.58 6.27
C ASN A 448 20.72 19.57 5.11
N LYS A 449 20.20 19.07 4.01
CA LYS A 449 19.97 19.81 2.76
C LYS A 449 18.60 19.49 2.20
N SER A 450 17.90 20.52 1.74
CA SER A 450 16.63 20.39 1.04
C SER A 450 16.72 21.09 -0.31
N TYR A 451 16.11 20.48 -1.30
CA TYR A 451 16.02 21.00 -2.67
C TYR A 451 14.57 20.85 -3.11
N ASN A 452 14.05 21.87 -3.79
CA ASN A 452 12.70 21.83 -4.37
C ASN A 452 12.83 22.04 -5.88
N PHE A 453 12.07 21.25 -6.63
CA PHE A 453 11.97 21.35 -8.08
C PHE A 453 10.48 21.29 -8.43
N THR A 454 10.04 22.11 -9.36
CA THR A 454 8.69 22.02 -9.92
C THR A 454 8.78 21.43 -11.32
N ILE A 455 8.07 20.35 -11.58
CA ILE A 455 8.08 19.64 -12.87
C ILE A 455 6.66 19.27 -13.28
N ASN A 456 6.49 19.00 -14.57
CA ASN A 456 5.37 18.27 -15.16
C ASN A 456 5.91 17.12 -16.01
N LEU A 457 5.12 16.08 -16.18
CA LEU A 457 5.47 14.91 -17.00
C LEU A 457 4.29 14.54 -17.89
N LEU A 458 4.55 14.33 -19.17
CA LEU A 458 3.59 13.68 -20.04
C LEU A 458 3.50 12.18 -19.71
N ALA A 459 2.42 11.55 -20.14
CA ALA A 459 2.27 10.09 -20.03
C ALA A 459 3.50 9.39 -20.67
N GLY A 460 4.12 8.49 -19.92
CA GLY A 460 5.35 7.78 -20.33
C GLY A 460 6.64 8.61 -20.27
N GLU A 461 6.59 9.89 -19.89
CA GLU A 461 7.79 10.76 -19.82
C GLU A 461 8.58 10.53 -18.53
N SER A 462 9.91 10.65 -18.61
CA SER A 462 10.82 10.67 -17.47
C SER A 462 11.59 11.97 -17.40
N LYS A 463 11.68 12.57 -16.22
CA LYS A 463 12.54 13.74 -15.96
C LYS A 463 13.55 13.43 -14.87
N ARG A 464 14.78 13.94 -15.08
CA ARG A 464 15.85 13.89 -14.10
C ARG A 464 15.98 15.24 -13.42
N VAL A 465 15.94 15.26 -12.09
CA VAL A 465 16.35 16.40 -11.26
C VAL A 465 17.62 16.05 -10.50
N SER A 466 18.50 17.02 -10.29
CA SER A 466 19.78 16.81 -9.62
C SER A 466 19.97 17.84 -8.51
N THR A 467 20.39 17.37 -7.34
CA THR A 467 20.69 18.24 -6.20
C THR A 467 21.99 19.04 -6.38
N GLY A 468 22.75 18.77 -7.46
CA GLY A 468 24.10 19.28 -7.58
C GLY A 468 25.03 18.66 -6.54
N ILE A 469 26.24 19.27 -6.40
CA ILE A 469 27.27 18.77 -5.49
C ILE A 469 26.94 19.21 -4.06
N PHE A 470 26.98 18.28 -3.11
CA PHE A 470 26.97 18.58 -1.68
C PHE A 470 28.15 17.88 -0.98
N PHE A 471 28.62 18.49 0.10
CA PHE A 471 29.76 17.99 0.85
C PHE A 471 29.31 17.27 2.10
N GLY A 472 29.87 16.08 2.32
CA GLY A 472 29.60 15.28 3.49
C GLY A 472 30.54 14.09 3.59
N LEU A 473 30.53 13.41 4.70
CA LEU A 473 31.24 12.16 4.94
C LEU A 473 30.40 11.26 5.82
N GLY A 474 30.28 9.98 5.45
CA GLY A 474 29.54 8.98 6.20
C GLY A 474 28.18 8.65 5.59
N GLU A 475 27.37 7.93 6.33
CA GLU A 475 26.04 7.50 5.89
C GLU A 475 25.06 8.67 5.83
N VAL A 476 24.30 8.75 4.75
CA VAL A 476 23.26 9.75 4.54
C VAL A 476 21.98 9.07 4.06
N TYR A 477 20.84 9.69 4.40
CA TYR A 477 19.53 9.36 3.87
C TYR A 477 19.15 10.37 2.80
N ILE A 478 18.71 9.90 1.65
CA ILE A 478 18.19 10.74 0.58
C ILE A 478 16.74 10.37 0.40
N THR A 479 15.84 11.30 0.72
CA THR A 479 14.40 11.17 0.53
C THR A 479 13.97 12.08 -0.61
N ALA A 480 13.29 11.52 -1.60
CA ALA A 480 12.63 12.27 -2.66
C ALA A 480 11.12 12.09 -2.50
N THR A 481 10.42 13.19 -2.36
CA THR A 481 8.97 13.23 -2.16
C THR A 481 8.32 14.03 -3.29
N THR A 482 7.23 13.51 -3.82
CA THR A 482 6.32 14.23 -4.73
C THR A 482 4.95 14.34 -4.05
N ASP A 483 4.01 15.05 -4.67
CA ASP A 483 2.62 15.08 -4.19
C ASP A 483 1.92 13.70 -4.27
N TYR A 484 2.53 12.74 -4.99
CA TYR A 484 1.96 11.41 -5.25
C TYR A 484 2.78 10.27 -4.66
N LYS A 485 4.07 10.44 -4.42
CA LYS A 485 4.97 9.36 -4.00
C LYS A 485 6.21 9.85 -3.24
N GLU A 486 6.69 9.02 -2.32
CA GLU A 486 7.94 9.23 -1.61
C GLU A 486 8.87 8.02 -1.80
N LYS A 487 10.16 8.28 -1.94
CA LYS A 487 11.21 7.26 -1.91
C LYS A 487 12.40 7.72 -1.07
N THR A 488 12.84 6.87 -0.16
CA THR A 488 14.06 7.08 0.62
C THR A 488 15.09 6.01 0.31
N VAL A 489 16.34 6.40 0.10
CA VAL A 489 17.47 5.49 -0.07
C VAL A 489 18.58 5.78 0.92
N TYR A 490 19.28 4.73 1.29
CA TYR A 490 20.53 4.80 2.02
C TYR A 490 21.67 5.05 1.04
N ALA A 491 22.61 5.94 1.42
CA ALA A 491 23.77 6.24 0.63
C ALA A 491 25.02 6.46 1.51
N LEU A 492 26.17 6.11 0.99
CA LEU A 492 27.45 6.48 1.59
C LEU A 492 27.99 7.73 0.89
N GLN A 493 28.16 8.81 1.64
CA GLN A 493 28.75 10.05 1.12
C GLN A 493 30.25 10.08 1.38
N LEU A 494 31.05 10.19 0.33
CA LEU A 494 32.48 10.37 0.38
C LEU A 494 32.82 11.76 -0.15
N LEU A 495 32.88 12.74 0.74
CA LEU A 495 33.15 14.17 0.43
C LEU A 495 32.16 14.74 -0.59
N VAL A 496 32.37 14.49 -1.88
CA VAL A 496 31.56 15.03 -2.98
C VAL A 496 30.83 13.95 -3.78
N TYR A 497 31.11 12.67 -3.54
CA TYR A 497 30.53 11.56 -4.30
C TYR A 497 29.57 10.74 -3.45
N THR A 498 28.39 10.46 -3.99
CA THR A 498 27.33 9.69 -3.32
C THR A 498 27.23 8.30 -3.94
N PHE A 499 27.38 7.26 -3.14
CA PHE A 499 27.15 5.87 -3.50
C PHE A 499 25.83 5.43 -2.89
N ILE A 500 24.90 4.98 -3.71
CA ILE A 500 23.64 4.38 -3.27
C ILE A 500 23.86 2.89 -3.04
N GLN A 501 23.41 2.42 -1.90
CA GLN A 501 23.47 1.01 -1.47
C GLN A 501 22.15 0.30 -1.75
#